data_dc97f868dd7559c648cc458aed67b854
#
_entry.id   dc97f868dd7559c648cc458aed67b854
#
_cell.length_a   1.000
_cell.length_b   1.000
_cell.length_c   1.000
_cell.angle_alpha   90.00
_cell.angle_beta   90.00
_cell.angle_gamma   90.00
#
_symmetry.space_group_name_H-M   'P 1'
#
loop_
_entity.id
_entity.type
_entity.pdbx_description
1 polymer ?
#
loop_
_entity_poly.entity_id
_entity_poly.type
_entity_poly.pdbx_seq_one_letter_code
_entity_poly.pdbx_strand_id
1 'polypeptide(L)'
;MSDPSFWENGDHAKEVSQKATEAKAAYDTYTRLFARAESIKELLDMAIEENDQDMEGELEEEINELKDILDKKEIELLLNDEYDANDAIITFHAGAGGTEAQDWTEMLIRMYIKWAESEGFVLEELNMLPGDEAGVKIAEYMVRGKFAYGLLKSEKGVHRLVRISPFDAAKRRHTSFSAVDVMPEIGDDIEIDLNMADVRVDYYRESGAAVSISIKQVLQCE
;
A
#
# COMPACT_ATOMS: atom_id res chain seq x y z
N MET A 1 -23.55 -16.79 15.84
CA MET A 1 -24.34 -16.82 14.60
C MET A 1 -25.59 -17.70 14.69
N SER A 2 -25.67 -18.62 15.66
CA SER A 2 -26.86 -19.50 15.85
C SER A 2 -27.99 -18.86 16.64
N ASP A 3 -27.79 -17.68 17.24
CA ASP A 3 -28.78 -16.95 18.01
C ASP A 3 -29.58 -16.04 17.07
N PRO A 4 -30.94 -16.09 17.08
CA PRO A 4 -31.77 -15.20 16.27
C PRO A 4 -31.53 -13.71 16.52
N SER A 5 -31.24 -13.32 17.78
CA SER A 5 -30.94 -11.93 18.17
C SER A 5 -29.67 -11.37 17.53
N PHE A 6 -28.76 -12.25 17.07
CA PHE A 6 -27.54 -11.85 16.38
C PHE A 6 -27.81 -11.05 15.07
N TRP A 7 -28.91 -11.37 14.40
CA TRP A 7 -29.28 -10.76 13.12
C TRP A 7 -30.11 -9.47 13.27
N GLU A 8 -30.52 -9.10 14.49
CA GLU A 8 -31.27 -7.87 14.74
C GLU A 8 -30.41 -6.60 14.55
N ASN A 9 -29.10 -6.71 14.80
CA ASN A 9 -28.14 -5.63 14.50
C ASN A 9 -27.33 -5.99 13.25
N GLY A 10 -27.75 -5.47 12.10
CA GLY A 10 -27.15 -5.79 10.79
C GLY A 10 -25.67 -5.43 10.68
N ASP A 11 -25.24 -4.31 11.25
CA ASP A 11 -23.83 -3.86 11.17
C ASP A 11 -22.94 -4.75 12.04
N HIS A 12 -23.35 -5.05 13.25
CA HIS A 12 -22.64 -5.99 14.12
C HIS A 12 -22.56 -7.40 13.52
N ALA A 13 -23.67 -7.89 12.93
CA ALA A 13 -23.70 -9.18 12.28
C ALA A 13 -22.75 -9.24 11.07
N LYS A 14 -22.66 -8.16 10.29
CA LYS A 14 -21.73 -8.03 9.17
C LYS A 14 -20.27 -8.06 9.64
N GLU A 15 -19.94 -7.27 10.65
CA GLU A 15 -18.57 -7.20 11.21
C GLU A 15 -18.11 -8.57 11.74
N VAL A 16 -18.95 -9.23 12.57
CA VAL A 16 -18.62 -10.56 13.11
C VAL A 16 -18.52 -11.62 12.02
N SER A 17 -19.39 -11.56 11.00
CA SER A 17 -19.33 -12.48 9.86
C SER A 17 -18.07 -12.29 9.05
N GLN A 18 -17.63 -11.04 8.84
CA GLN A 18 -16.39 -10.72 8.16
C GLN A 18 -15.17 -11.24 8.93
N LYS A 19 -15.08 -10.94 10.23
CA LYS A 19 -14.02 -11.44 11.12
C LYS A 19 -13.97 -12.97 11.15
N ALA A 20 -15.13 -13.63 11.18
CA ALA A 20 -15.20 -15.10 11.15
C ALA A 20 -14.71 -15.67 9.81
N THR A 21 -15.02 -15.00 8.70
CA THR A 21 -14.57 -15.41 7.37
C THR A 21 -13.06 -15.25 7.24
N GLU A 22 -12.52 -14.12 7.71
CA GLU A 22 -11.08 -13.84 7.72
C GLU A 22 -10.30 -14.87 8.58
N ALA A 23 -10.79 -15.13 9.79
CA ALA A 23 -10.18 -16.12 10.68
C ALA A 23 -10.21 -17.53 10.08
N LYS A 24 -11.31 -17.90 9.43
CA LYS A 24 -11.42 -19.19 8.74
C LYS A 24 -10.45 -19.26 7.56
N ALA A 25 -10.36 -18.24 6.73
CA ALA A 25 -9.43 -18.19 5.60
C ALA A 25 -7.97 -18.29 6.06
N ALA A 26 -7.61 -17.64 7.17
CA ALA A 26 -6.29 -17.74 7.77
C ALA A 26 -6.00 -19.17 8.25
N TYR A 27 -6.95 -19.80 8.96
CA TYR A 27 -6.83 -21.17 9.43
C TYR A 27 -6.71 -22.18 8.27
N ASP A 28 -7.55 -22.05 7.25
CA ASP A 28 -7.52 -22.92 6.06
C ASP A 28 -6.18 -22.78 5.31
N THR A 29 -5.65 -21.55 5.22
CA THR A 29 -4.34 -21.28 4.61
C THR A 29 -3.22 -21.95 5.40
N TYR A 30 -3.20 -21.78 6.73
CA TYR A 30 -2.22 -22.43 7.61
C TYR A 30 -2.26 -23.94 7.47
N THR A 31 -3.45 -24.53 7.55
CA THR A 31 -3.62 -25.99 7.46
C THR A 31 -3.11 -26.53 6.12
N ARG A 32 -3.38 -25.80 5.01
CA ARG A 32 -2.91 -26.19 3.69
C ARG A 32 -1.39 -26.11 3.56
N LEU A 33 -0.77 -25.05 4.09
CA LEU A 33 0.70 -24.89 4.06
C LEU A 33 1.39 -25.95 4.92
N PHE A 34 0.82 -26.24 6.08
CA PHE A 34 1.33 -27.30 6.95
C PHE A 34 1.24 -28.68 6.31
N ALA A 35 0.10 -29.03 5.72
CA ALA A 35 -0.07 -30.29 5.00
C ALA A 35 0.89 -30.39 3.80
N ARG A 36 1.12 -29.29 3.07
CA ARG A 36 2.10 -29.27 1.97
C ARG A 36 3.52 -29.53 2.47
N ALA A 37 3.92 -28.92 3.59
CA ALA A 37 5.22 -29.15 4.21
C ALA A 37 5.41 -30.60 4.67
N GLU A 38 4.38 -31.22 5.27
CA GLU A 38 4.40 -32.62 5.65
C GLU A 38 4.53 -33.55 4.43
N SER A 39 3.77 -33.27 3.36
CA SER A 39 3.82 -34.03 2.11
C SER A 39 5.21 -33.98 1.45
N ILE A 40 5.81 -32.76 1.37
CA ILE A 40 7.18 -32.61 0.85
C ILE A 40 8.19 -33.42 1.67
N LYS A 41 8.05 -33.41 3.01
CA LYS A 41 8.91 -34.16 3.90
C LYS A 41 8.79 -35.65 3.67
N GLU A 42 7.56 -36.19 3.55
CA GLU A 42 7.33 -37.59 3.28
C GLU A 42 7.91 -38.03 1.93
N LEU A 43 7.74 -37.19 0.90
CA LEU A 43 8.31 -37.47 -0.43
C LEU A 43 9.85 -37.42 -0.41
N LEU A 44 10.45 -36.50 0.36
CA LEU A 44 11.90 -36.43 0.53
C LEU A 44 12.44 -37.67 1.23
N ASP A 45 11.77 -38.14 2.31
CA ASP A 45 12.16 -39.33 3.04
C ASP A 45 12.10 -40.58 2.12
N MET A 46 11.07 -40.71 1.28
CA MET A 46 10.96 -41.78 0.28
C MET A 46 12.04 -41.70 -0.80
N ALA A 47 12.32 -40.51 -1.34
CA ALA A 47 13.36 -40.33 -2.35
C ALA A 47 14.77 -40.70 -1.82
N ILE A 48 15.03 -40.39 -0.55
CA ILE A 48 16.28 -40.79 0.13
C ILE A 48 16.37 -42.31 0.30
N GLU A 49 15.27 -42.96 0.72
CA GLU A 49 15.25 -44.42 0.90
C GLU A 49 15.44 -45.19 -0.42
N GLU A 50 14.84 -44.69 -1.52
CA GLU A 50 14.91 -45.27 -2.85
C GLU A 50 16.17 -44.85 -3.63
N ASN A 51 16.93 -43.88 -3.10
CA ASN A 51 18.07 -43.24 -3.77
C ASN A 51 17.72 -42.68 -5.18
N ASP A 52 16.52 -42.12 -5.29
CA ASP A 52 15.97 -41.56 -6.52
C ASP A 52 16.44 -40.12 -6.71
N GLN A 53 17.43 -39.91 -7.59
CA GLN A 53 17.99 -38.62 -7.91
C GLN A 53 17.11 -37.81 -8.89
N ASP A 54 16.19 -38.45 -9.58
CA ASP A 54 15.34 -37.77 -10.57
C ASP A 54 14.27 -36.91 -9.88
N MET A 55 13.85 -37.28 -8.65
CA MET A 55 12.93 -36.49 -7.82
C MET A 55 13.58 -35.29 -7.15
N GLU A 56 14.91 -35.20 -7.07
CA GLU A 56 15.61 -34.12 -6.35
C GLU A 56 15.24 -32.72 -6.91
N GLY A 57 15.22 -32.59 -8.25
CA GLY A 57 14.90 -31.34 -8.91
C GLY A 57 13.47 -30.86 -8.66
N GLU A 58 12.49 -31.77 -8.71
CA GLU A 58 11.08 -31.46 -8.46
C GLU A 58 10.84 -31.05 -7.01
N LEU A 59 11.46 -31.76 -6.07
CA LEU A 59 11.37 -31.44 -4.64
C LEU A 59 12.05 -30.10 -4.30
N GLU A 60 13.17 -29.80 -4.94
CA GLU A 60 13.85 -28.51 -4.75
C GLU A 60 12.97 -27.35 -5.24
N GLU A 61 12.30 -27.48 -6.38
CA GLU A 61 11.36 -26.49 -6.88
C GLU A 61 10.18 -26.30 -5.92
N GLU A 62 9.57 -27.41 -5.43
CA GLU A 62 8.45 -27.34 -4.47
C GLU A 62 8.84 -26.71 -3.13
N ILE A 63 10.05 -26.99 -2.63
CA ILE A 63 10.57 -26.39 -1.41
C ILE A 63 10.79 -24.89 -1.59
N ASN A 64 11.35 -24.46 -2.73
CA ASN A 64 11.57 -23.06 -3.03
C ASN A 64 10.24 -22.30 -3.14
N GLU A 65 9.23 -22.86 -3.83
CA GLU A 65 7.90 -22.26 -3.88
C GLU A 65 7.26 -22.13 -2.49
N LEU A 66 7.35 -23.18 -1.66
CA LEU A 66 6.80 -23.12 -0.31
C LEU A 66 7.52 -22.07 0.54
N LYS A 67 8.84 -21.95 0.40
CA LYS A 67 9.65 -20.96 1.08
C LYS A 67 9.23 -19.53 0.68
N ASP A 68 9.08 -19.26 -0.61
CA ASP A 68 8.65 -17.95 -1.11
C ASP A 68 7.26 -17.55 -0.54
N ILE A 69 6.35 -18.53 -0.43
CA ILE A 69 5.03 -18.30 0.19
C ILE A 69 5.18 -18.00 1.69
N LEU A 70 6.03 -18.73 2.40
CA LEU A 70 6.26 -18.54 3.83
C LEU A 70 6.92 -17.21 4.12
N ASP A 71 7.91 -16.78 3.32
CA ASP A 71 8.59 -15.49 3.45
C ASP A 71 7.59 -14.33 3.28
N LYS A 72 6.67 -14.43 2.32
CA LYS A 72 5.57 -13.46 2.18
C LYS A 72 4.63 -13.46 3.39
N LYS A 73 4.30 -14.61 3.93
CA LYS A 73 3.44 -14.73 5.12
C LYS A 73 4.12 -14.21 6.39
N GLU A 74 5.43 -14.37 6.51
CA GLU A 74 6.21 -13.79 7.61
C GLU A 74 6.13 -12.26 7.59
N ILE A 75 6.25 -11.63 6.42
CA ILE A 75 6.08 -10.18 6.26
C ILE A 75 4.67 -9.76 6.68
N GLU A 76 3.61 -10.47 6.24
CA GLU A 76 2.23 -10.17 6.65
C GLU A 76 2.04 -10.23 8.18
N LEU A 77 2.73 -11.14 8.88
CA LEU A 77 2.65 -11.26 10.34
C LEU A 77 3.35 -10.12 11.08
N LEU A 78 4.34 -9.48 10.45
CA LEU A 78 5.02 -8.30 11.00
C LEU A 78 4.17 -7.02 10.86
N LEU A 79 3.22 -7.00 9.93
CA LEU A 79 2.29 -5.90 9.70
C LEU A 79 1.11 -5.99 10.69
N ASN A 80 1.28 -5.43 11.88
CA ASN A 80 0.31 -5.55 12.98
C ASN A 80 -0.10 -4.20 13.59
N ASP A 81 0.19 -3.09 12.92
CA ASP A 81 -0.29 -1.77 13.32
C ASP A 81 -1.77 -1.61 12.93
N GLU A 82 -2.46 -0.69 13.61
CA GLU A 82 -3.91 -0.46 13.49
C GLU A 82 -4.40 -0.31 12.04
N TYR A 83 -3.60 0.37 11.20
CA TYR A 83 -3.98 0.68 9.82
C TYR A 83 -3.27 -0.19 8.76
N ASP A 84 -2.39 -1.11 9.18
CA ASP A 84 -1.58 -1.90 8.24
C ASP A 84 -2.42 -2.75 7.28
N ALA A 85 -3.58 -3.21 7.71
CA ALA A 85 -4.48 -4.03 6.91
C ALA A 85 -5.30 -3.24 5.87
N ASN A 86 -5.27 -1.90 5.96
CA ASN A 86 -6.10 -1.03 5.13
C ASN A 86 -5.54 -0.86 3.71
N ASP A 87 -6.41 -0.36 2.84
CA ASP A 87 -6.04 0.19 1.54
C ASP A 87 -5.17 1.44 1.74
N ALA A 88 -4.38 1.80 0.72
CA ALA A 88 -3.46 2.92 0.80
C ALA A 88 -3.76 3.97 -0.26
N ILE A 89 -3.59 5.25 0.10
CA ILE A 89 -3.51 6.35 -0.83
C ILE A 89 -2.03 6.71 -0.97
N ILE A 90 -1.48 6.57 -2.18
CA ILE A 90 -0.10 6.93 -2.49
C ILE A 90 -0.09 8.19 -3.34
N THR A 91 0.67 9.20 -2.90
CA THR A 91 0.79 10.49 -3.57
C THR A 91 2.23 10.74 -3.97
N PHE A 92 2.43 11.11 -5.22
CA PHE A 92 3.73 11.44 -5.80
C PHE A 92 3.83 12.93 -6.07
N HIS A 93 4.92 13.55 -5.63
CA HIS A 93 5.20 14.97 -5.86
C HIS A 93 6.56 15.14 -6.51
N ALA A 94 6.61 15.80 -7.67
CA ALA A 94 7.88 16.19 -8.26
C ALA A 94 8.57 17.22 -7.36
N GLY A 95 9.81 16.92 -6.97
CA GLY A 95 10.63 17.79 -6.14
C GLY A 95 11.51 18.75 -6.94
N ALA A 96 12.64 19.15 -6.35
CA ALA A 96 13.61 19.99 -7.01
C ALA A 96 14.25 19.28 -8.23
N GLY A 97 14.31 19.98 -9.37
CA GLY A 97 14.92 19.47 -10.62
C GLY A 97 14.15 19.81 -11.90
N GLY A 98 13.03 20.56 -11.79
CA GLY A 98 12.24 20.98 -12.95
C GLY A 98 11.72 19.80 -13.77
N THR A 99 11.80 19.88 -15.10
CA THR A 99 11.36 18.81 -16.04
C THR A 99 11.98 17.45 -15.73
N GLU A 100 13.24 17.41 -15.29
CA GLU A 100 13.91 16.17 -14.88
C GLU A 100 13.27 15.51 -13.67
N ALA A 101 12.81 16.30 -12.66
CA ALA A 101 12.12 15.76 -11.50
C ALA A 101 10.71 15.27 -11.84
N GLN A 102 10.02 15.93 -12.77
CA GLN A 102 8.72 15.49 -13.28
C GLN A 102 8.82 14.17 -14.04
N ASP A 103 9.85 13.99 -14.86
CA ASP A 103 10.13 12.73 -15.56
C ASP A 103 10.49 11.60 -14.55
N TRP A 104 11.29 11.92 -13.53
CA TRP A 104 11.61 10.97 -12.47
C TRP A 104 10.34 10.52 -11.72
N THR A 105 9.44 11.45 -11.44
CA THR A 105 8.16 11.14 -10.79
C THR A 105 7.31 10.19 -11.63
N GLU A 106 7.24 10.38 -12.94
CA GLU A 106 6.55 9.46 -13.86
C GLU A 106 7.20 8.05 -13.87
N MET A 107 8.54 8.00 -13.82
CA MET A 107 9.25 6.71 -13.71
C MET A 107 8.90 5.99 -12.40
N LEU A 108 8.85 6.71 -11.27
CA LEU A 108 8.44 6.15 -9.98
C LEU A 108 7.02 5.62 -10.04
N ILE A 109 6.07 6.39 -10.54
CA ILE A 109 4.67 5.98 -10.70
C ILE A 109 4.61 4.66 -11.47
N ARG A 110 5.30 4.56 -12.60
CA ARG A 110 5.34 3.35 -13.42
C ARG A 110 5.95 2.15 -12.67
N MET A 111 6.94 2.39 -11.83
CA MET A 111 7.55 1.35 -10.98
C MET A 111 6.54 0.81 -9.97
N TYR A 112 5.83 1.70 -9.25
CA TYR A 112 4.83 1.29 -8.27
C TYR A 112 3.60 0.63 -8.90
N ILE A 113 3.15 1.09 -10.08
CA ILE A 113 2.07 0.43 -10.82
C ILE A 113 2.46 -1.02 -11.13
N LYS A 114 3.66 -1.25 -11.68
CA LYS A 114 4.13 -2.61 -12.00
C LYS A 114 4.29 -3.49 -10.75
N TRP A 115 4.79 -2.92 -9.67
CA TRP A 115 4.88 -3.64 -8.40
C TRP A 115 3.50 -4.04 -7.89
N ALA A 116 2.55 -3.13 -7.89
CA ALA A 116 1.20 -3.41 -7.44
C ALA A 116 0.50 -4.46 -8.30
N GLU A 117 0.68 -4.41 -9.63
CA GLU A 117 0.20 -5.45 -10.55
C GLU A 117 0.81 -6.82 -10.22
N SER A 118 2.12 -6.89 -9.91
CA SER A 118 2.80 -8.14 -9.57
C SER A 118 2.37 -8.74 -8.25
N GLU A 119 1.98 -7.91 -7.28
CA GLU A 119 1.45 -8.35 -5.98
C GLU A 119 -0.09 -8.55 -6.00
N GLY A 120 -0.73 -8.26 -7.13
CA GLY A 120 -2.18 -8.45 -7.32
C GLY A 120 -3.04 -7.36 -6.70
N PHE A 121 -2.47 -6.17 -6.44
CA PHE A 121 -3.22 -5.00 -6.00
C PHE A 121 -3.96 -4.33 -7.17
N VAL A 122 -5.07 -3.68 -6.85
CA VAL A 122 -5.82 -2.87 -7.81
C VAL A 122 -5.47 -1.41 -7.57
N LEU A 123 -4.97 -0.74 -8.64
CA LEU A 123 -4.71 0.70 -8.60
C LEU A 123 -5.83 1.46 -9.29
N GLU A 124 -6.29 2.50 -8.62
CA GLU A 124 -7.27 3.45 -9.14
C GLU A 124 -6.63 4.85 -9.11
N GLU A 125 -6.55 5.50 -10.27
CA GLU A 125 -6.06 6.86 -10.37
C GLU A 125 -7.10 7.82 -9.79
N LEU A 126 -6.76 8.57 -8.74
CA LEU A 126 -7.62 9.58 -8.13
C LEU A 126 -7.41 10.95 -8.77
N ASN A 127 -6.16 11.32 -9.00
CA ASN A 127 -5.80 12.61 -9.55
C ASN A 127 -4.45 12.54 -10.25
N MET A 128 -4.29 13.27 -11.35
CA MET A 128 -3.02 13.42 -12.04
C MET A 128 -2.86 14.84 -12.62
N LEU A 129 -1.78 15.49 -12.24
CA LEU A 129 -1.38 16.78 -12.81
C LEU A 129 -0.11 16.54 -13.65
N PRO A 130 -0.21 16.60 -14.99
CA PRO A 130 0.95 16.41 -15.87
C PRO A 130 1.97 17.53 -15.73
N GLY A 131 3.20 17.26 -16.12
CA GLY A 131 4.27 18.22 -16.25
C GLY A 131 4.04 19.20 -17.41
N ASP A 132 4.73 20.35 -17.38
CA ASP A 132 4.58 21.34 -18.44
C ASP A 132 5.19 20.89 -19.76
N GLU A 133 6.33 20.19 -19.73
CA GLU A 133 7.07 19.71 -20.90
C GLU A 133 7.15 18.18 -20.96
N ALA A 134 7.29 17.51 -19.80
CA ALA A 134 7.37 16.06 -19.70
C ALA A 134 7.06 15.62 -18.27
N GLY A 135 6.69 14.35 -18.11
CA GLY A 135 6.49 13.72 -16.82
C GLY A 135 5.24 14.20 -16.09
N VAL A 136 5.24 14.04 -14.77
CA VAL A 136 4.11 14.30 -13.87
C VAL A 136 4.55 15.19 -12.72
N LYS A 137 3.76 16.22 -12.40
CA LYS A 137 3.97 17.11 -11.24
C LYS A 137 3.46 16.47 -9.95
N ILE A 138 2.23 16.01 -10.00
CA ILE A 138 1.54 15.38 -8.87
C ILE A 138 0.70 14.23 -9.43
N ALA A 139 0.68 13.10 -8.74
CA ALA A 139 -0.25 12.02 -9.02
C ALA A 139 -0.67 11.36 -7.71
N GLU A 140 -1.93 10.96 -7.65
CA GLU A 140 -2.55 10.30 -6.51
C GLU A 140 -3.25 9.02 -6.97
N TYR A 141 -2.93 7.91 -6.32
CA TYR A 141 -3.52 6.61 -6.60
C TYR A 141 -4.06 5.99 -5.32
N MET A 142 -5.24 5.39 -5.42
CA MET A 142 -5.74 4.44 -4.44
C MET A 142 -5.17 3.06 -4.77
N VAL A 143 -4.54 2.42 -3.80
CA VAL A 143 -4.03 1.04 -3.88
C VAL A 143 -4.92 0.16 -3.03
N ARG A 144 -5.74 -0.67 -3.69
CA ARG A 144 -6.68 -1.56 -3.00
C ARG A 144 -6.11 -2.95 -2.89
N GLY A 145 -6.12 -3.45 -1.66
CA GLY A 145 -5.71 -4.81 -1.35
C GLY A 145 -5.24 -4.97 0.08
N LYS A 146 -5.27 -6.20 0.54
CA LYS A 146 -4.93 -6.53 1.93
C LYS A 146 -3.48 -6.16 2.24
N PHE A 147 -3.27 -5.40 3.31
CA PHE A 147 -1.97 -4.87 3.75
C PHE A 147 -1.32 -3.88 2.78
N ALA A 148 -2.09 -3.25 1.88
CA ALA A 148 -1.54 -2.28 0.95
C ALA A 148 -0.81 -1.13 1.68
N TYR A 149 -1.44 -0.55 2.71
CA TYR A 149 -0.80 0.48 3.52
C TYR A 149 0.42 -0.03 4.29
N GLY A 150 0.31 -1.18 4.94
CA GLY A 150 1.40 -1.76 5.73
C GLY A 150 2.67 -1.99 4.92
N LEU A 151 2.53 -2.44 3.66
CA LEU A 151 3.67 -2.65 2.75
C LEU A 151 4.23 -1.33 2.22
N LEU A 152 3.36 -0.35 1.93
CA LEU A 152 3.77 0.92 1.31
C LEU A 152 4.23 1.98 2.32
N LYS A 153 3.85 1.89 3.60
CA LYS A 153 4.17 2.92 4.62
C LYS A 153 5.65 3.22 4.76
N SER A 154 6.51 2.20 4.55
CA SER A 154 7.97 2.35 4.62
C SER A 154 8.58 3.07 3.41
N GLU A 155 7.83 3.18 2.31
CA GLU A 155 8.25 3.87 1.09
C GLU A 155 8.04 5.39 1.17
N LYS A 156 7.35 5.88 2.20
CA LYS A 156 7.13 7.30 2.44
C LYS A 156 8.47 8.03 2.60
N GLY A 157 8.72 9.00 1.71
CA GLY A 157 9.94 9.79 1.79
C GLY A 157 10.36 10.42 0.45
N VAL A 158 11.62 10.84 0.40
CA VAL A 158 12.19 11.49 -0.78
C VAL A 158 13.07 10.52 -1.56
N HIS A 159 12.67 10.25 -2.79
CA HIS A 159 13.36 9.37 -3.73
C HIS A 159 14.31 10.18 -4.62
N ARG A 160 15.57 9.79 -4.65
CA ARG A 160 16.63 10.48 -5.38
C ARG A 160 17.06 9.69 -6.61
N LEU A 161 17.07 10.36 -7.76
CA LEU A 161 17.65 9.84 -9.00
C LEU A 161 18.92 10.62 -9.36
N VAL A 162 19.97 9.90 -9.75
CA VAL A 162 21.19 10.47 -10.32
C VAL A 162 21.46 9.79 -11.65
N ARG A 163 21.27 10.53 -12.75
CA ARG A 163 21.52 10.01 -14.11
C ARG A 163 22.07 11.09 -15.05
N ILE A 164 22.49 10.69 -16.23
CA ILE A 164 22.74 11.64 -17.34
C ILE A 164 21.37 12.12 -17.82
N SER A 165 21.14 13.43 -17.80
CA SER A 165 19.87 14.01 -18.21
C SER A 165 19.58 13.80 -19.69
N PRO A 166 18.40 13.27 -20.06
CA PRO A 166 17.97 13.25 -21.45
C PRO A 166 17.55 14.62 -21.97
N PHE A 167 17.29 15.59 -21.08
CA PHE A 167 16.86 16.95 -21.40
C PHE A 167 18.02 17.93 -21.50
N ASP A 168 19.23 17.56 -21.07
CA ASP A 168 20.43 18.41 -21.18
C ASP A 168 21.24 18.09 -22.43
N ALA A 169 21.31 19.05 -23.36
CA ALA A 169 22.10 18.92 -24.58
C ALA A 169 23.61 18.65 -24.31
N ALA A 170 24.13 19.10 -23.17
CA ALA A 170 25.50 18.86 -22.72
C ALA A 170 25.72 17.47 -22.10
N LYS A 171 24.65 16.67 -21.95
CA LYS A 171 24.68 15.30 -21.36
C LYS A 171 25.35 15.25 -19.99
N ARG A 172 25.12 16.25 -19.16
CA ARG A 172 25.65 16.31 -17.81
C ARG A 172 24.83 15.41 -16.89
N ARG A 173 25.47 14.99 -15.80
CA ARG A 173 24.81 14.25 -14.73
C ARG A 173 23.99 15.21 -13.88
N HIS A 174 22.70 14.92 -13.73
CA HIS A 174 21.76 15.67 -12.91
C HIS A 174 21.26 14.83 -11.74
N THR A 175 20.84 15.52 -10.68
CA THR A 175 20.19 14.91 -9.52
C THR A 175 18.78 15.46 -9.44
N SER A 176 17.80 14.57 -9.36
CA SER A 176 16.38 14.89 -9.26
C SER A 176 15.77 14.22 -8.04
N PHE A 177 14.75 14.85 -7.49
CA PHE A 177 14.05 14.38 -6.31
C PHE A 177 12.55 14.27 -6.60
N SER A 178 11.93 13.25 -6.04
CA SER A 178 10.49 13.07 -6.00
C SER A 178 10.09 12.64 -4.61
N ALA A 179 9.07 13.25 -4.03
CA ALA A 179 8.53 12.83 -2.75
C ALA A 179 7.39 11.85 -2.98
N VAL A 180 7.39 10.79 -2.19
CA VAL A 180 6.29 9.82 -2.10
C VAL A 180 5.68 9.97 -0.73
N ASP A 181 4.37 10.18 -0.66
CA ASP A 181 3.59 10.16 0.57
C ASP A 181 2.62 8.99 0.54
N VAL A 182 2.42 8.36 1.69
CA VAL A 182 1.54 7.21 1.83
C VAL A 182 0.64 7.44 3.03
N MET A 183 -0.66 7.32 2.82
CA MET A 183 -1.69 7.44 3.85
C MET A 183 -2.61 6.22 3.80
N PRO A 184 -3.11 5.74 4.96
CA PRO A 184 -4.12 4.69 4.96
C PRO A 184 -5.47 5.25 4.50
N GLU A 185 -6.27 4.43 3.82
CA GLU A 185 -7.70 4.72 3.67
C GLU A 185 -8.38 4.50 5.02
N ILE A 186 -8.94 5.57 5.57
CA ILE A 186 -9.66 5.55 6.83
C ILE A 186 -11.14 5.61 6.51
N GLY A 187 -11.93 4.65 7.04
CA GLY A 187 -13.39 4.65 6.89
C GLY A 187 -14.05 5.83 7.60
N ASP A 188 -15.29 6.12 7.21
CA ASP A 188 -16.09 7.23 7.78
C ASP A 188 -16.51 7.00 9.26
N ASP A 189 -16.11 5.88 9.86
CA ASP A 189 -16.53 5.49 11.20
C ASP A 189 -15.74 6.15 12.35
N ILE A 190 -14.81 7.07 12.05
CA ILE A 190 -14.07 7.78 13.09
C ILE A 190 -14.86 8.96 13.59
N GLU A 191 -15.54 8.80 14.73
CA GLU A 191 -16.11 9.92 15.50
C GLU A 191 -14.96 10.74 16.12
N ILE A 192 -14.69 11.91 15.53
CA ILE A 192 -13.75 12.87 16.12
C ILE A 192 -14.52 13.74 17.09
N ASP A 193 -14.31 13.55 18.38
CA ASP A 193 -14.84 14.44 19.42
C ASP A 193 -14.02 15.75 19.46
N LEU A 194 -14.48 16.74 18.70
CA LEU A 194 -13.86 18.06 18.63
C LEU A 194 -14.29 18.90 19.83
N ASN A 195 -13.39 19.10 20.78
CA ASN A 195 -13.59 20.08 21.85
C ASN A 195 -13.50 21.49 21.26
N MET A 196 -14.64 22.20 21.17
CA MET A 196 -14.71 23.55 20.61
C MET A 196 -13.89 24.58 21.39
N ALA A 197 -13.42 24.28 22.60
CA ALA A 197 -12.53 25.13 23.37
C ALA A 197 -11.09 25.16 22.78
N ASP A 198 -10.70 24.11 22.04
CA ASP A 198 -9.39 23.98 21.42
C ASP A 198 -9.39 24.48 19.96
N VAL A 199 -10.55 24.96 19.48
CA VAL A 199 -10.71 25.47 18.10
C VAL A 199 -10.68 26.98 18.09
N ARG A 200 -9.68 27.54 17.41
CA ARG A 200 -9.60 28.98 17.14
C ARG A 200 -10.17 29.28 15.74
N VAL A 201 -11.23 30.11 15.68
CA VAL A 201 -11.85 30.53 14.43
C VAL A 201 -11.41 31.93 14.09
N ASP A 202 -10.61 32.08 13.02
CA ASP A 202 -10.17 33.39 12.52
C ASP A 202 -10.97 33.74 11.25
N TYR A 203 -11.59 34.93 11.23
CA TYR A 203 -12.37 35.45 10.10
C TYR A 203 -11.52 36.41 9.27
N TYR A 204 -11.35 36.15 7.98
CA TYR A 204 -10.66 37.04 7.05
C TYR A 204 -11.63 37.65 6.04
N ARG A 205 -11.48 38.92 5.78
CA ARG A 205 -12.10 39.58 4.63
C ARG A 205 -11.13 39.52 3.46
N GLU A 206 -11.48 38.81 2.42
CA GLU A 206 -10.77 38.95 1.14
C GLU A 206 -11.09 40.30 0.53
N SER A 207 -10.06 41.05 0.13
CA SER A 207 -10.16 42.35 -0.59
C SER A 207 -10.40 42.05 -2.09
N GLY A 208 -11.62 41.69 -2.46
CA GLY A 208 -12.04 41.43 -3.83
C GLY A 208 -13.50 41.82 -4.06
N ALA A 209 -13.90 42.07 -5.31
CA ALA A 209 -15.22 42.58 -5.69
C ALA A 209 -16.38 41.59 -5.48
N ALA A 210 -16.13 40.38 -4.99
CA ALA A 210 -17.12 39.39 -4.57
C ALA A 210 -16.92 39.06 -3.09
N VAL A 211 -17.95 39.27 -2.27
CA VAL A 211 -17.96 38.93 -0.85
C VAL A 211 -18.15 37.43 -0.74
N SER A 212 -17.04 36.65 -0.77
CA SER A 212 -17.04 35.27 -0.35
C SER A 212 -16.45 35.17 1.06
N ILE A 213 -17.19 34.63 2.00
CA ILE A 213 -16.70 34.33 3.35
C ILE A 213 -16.04 32.98 3.28
N SER A 214 -14.71 32.94 3.22
CA SER A 214 -13.94 31.70 3.35
C SER A 214 -13.64 31.46 4.83
N ILE A 215 -14.19 30.39 5.39
CA ILE A 215 -13.84 29.93 6.73
C ILE A 215 -12.65 28.97 6.56
N LYS A 216 -11.43 29.42 6.89
CA LYS A 216 -10.28 28.51 7.03
C LYS A 216 -10.22 28.02 8.48
N GLN A 217 -10.48 26.76 8.69
CA GLN A 217 -10.15 26.08 9.94
C GLN A 217 -8.65 25.78 9.94
N VAL A 218 -7.91 26.38 10.84
CA VAL A 218 -6.52 26.01 11.12
C VAL A 218 -6.56 25.21 12.42
N LEU A 219 -6.49 23.89 12.31
CA LEU A 219 -6.19 23.00 13.43
C LEU A 219 -4.69 23.10 13.69
N GLN A 220 -4.30 23.77 14.76
CA GLN A 220 -2.94 23.73 15.30
C GLN A 220 -2.97 22.69 16.44
N CYS A 221 -2.47 21.48 16.18
CA CYS A 221 -2.12 20.55 17.23
C CYS A 221 -0.75 20.98 17.78
N GLU A 222 -0.68 21.31 19.07
CA GLU A 222 0.55 21.34 19.86
C GLU A 222 0.88 19.94 20.38
#